data_74dc2be5b6e2bf19c695080ef6ae3000
#
_entry.id   74dc2be5b6e2bf19c695080ef6ae3000
#
_cell.length_a   1.000
_cell.length_b   1.000
_cell.length_c   1.000
_cell.angle_alpha   90.00
_cell.angle_beta   90.00
_cell.angle_gamma   90.00
#
_symmetry.space_group_name_H-M   'P 1'
#
loop_
_entity.id
_entity.type
_entity.pdbx_description
1 polymer ?
#
loop_
_entity_poly.entity_id
_entity_poly.type
_entity_poly.pdbx_seq_one_letter_code
_entity_poly.pdbx_strand_id
1 'polypeptide(L)'
;MARYMPAQRNGMFIPVVFEEQIQPGTFEFALAHLVDAELDLSALDARFRNDTTGACAYDPRAMLKIVLLAYSRGLITSRKIEQACEHNILFMALSGDARPSYTHIAKFVRELGPEVSRLFTQVLMTCDRLGLIGKSMFAIDGVKLPGNASKERSGTHAELIHRAKRLDKAAARIVALHQSQDEHGTLDLDAQRQARVDELHREAQATRDFVAITAKRVNRKGQELKTNVTDPDSAKMATSKGVIQGYAAQAAVDSEHQVIVAADVIGSGSEQSMLLPMIEQASLRDAQTLITADAGYFSDDNVNALQERDIPALIADNGMRQRDQGIDNAHHKAKGDALCNKRGAQGQSIKFFAPGDFNFHDDDTAS
;
A
#
# COMPACT_ATOMS: atom_id res chain seq x y z
N MET A 1 9.41 33.90 39.00
CA MET A 1 10.17 33.01 38.12
C MET A 1 9.69 31.58 38.34
N ALA A 2 9.44 30.83 37.25
CA ALA A 2 9.07 29.43 37.36
C ALA A 2 10.26 28.60 37.85
N ARG A 3 10.00 27.66 38.78
CA ARG A 3 11.00 26.68 39.24
C ARG A 3 10.89 25.44 38.37
N TYR A 4 12.00 25.04 37.73
CA TYR A 4 12.09 23.82 36.95
C TYR A 4 12.84 22.74 37.74
N MET A 5 12.42 21.47 37.52
CA MET A 5 13.20 20.34 38.06
C MET A 5 14.56 20.27 37.33
N PRO A 6 15.67 20.13 38.04
CA PRO A 6 16.98 19.98 37.41
C PRO A 6 17.05 18.67 36.65
N ALA A 7 17.55 18.73 35.43
CA ALA A 7 17.81 17.54 34.64
C ALA A 7 18.97 16.75 35.24
N GLN A 8 18.73 15.49 35.59
CA GLN A 8 19.78 14.60 36.05
C GLN A 8 20.58 14.08 34.85
N ARG A 9 21.89 14.37 34.82
CA ARG A 9 22.80 13.99 33.73
C ARG A 9 23.83 12.93 34.13
N ASN A 10 23.69 12.40 35.35
CA ASN A 10 24.58 11.34 35.85
C ASN A 10 24.23 10.01 35.16
N GLY A 11 25.25 9.19 34.87
CA GLY A 11 25.05 7.85 34.37
C GLY A 11 24.19 7.03 35.33
N MET A 12 23.22 6.29 34.80
CA MET A 12 22.39 5.38 35.57
C MET A 12 22.52 3.98 34.97
N PHE A 13 22.77 2.97 35.79
CA PHE A 13 22.72 1.59 35.39
C PHE A 13 21.31 1.06 35.64
N ILE A 14 20.65 0.61 34.56
CA ILE A 14 19.32 0.01 34.63
C ILE A 14 19.48 -1.46 34.16
N PRO A 15 19.36 -2.42 35.09
CA PRO A 15 19.37 -3.83 34.69
C PRO A 15 18.10 -4.16 33.92
N VAL A 16 18.22 -4.81 32.77
CA VAL A 16 17.10 -5.27 31.95
C VAL A 16 17.18 -6.79 31.81
N VAL A 17 16.13 -7.48 32.26
CA VAL A 17 15.94 -8.92 32.04
C VAL A 17 14.96 -9.07 30.89
N PHE A 18 15.42 -9.63 29.77
CA PHE A 18 14.60 -9.71 28.53
C PHE A 18 13.35 -10.59 28.70
N GLU A 19 13.47 -11.69 29.42
CA GLU A 19 12.34 -12.60 29.68
C GLU A 19 11.20 -11.91 30.44
N GLU A 20 11.51 -10.98 31.33
CA GLU A 20 10.52 -10.21 32.09
C GLU A 20 9.82 -9.12 31.27
N GLN A 21 10.33 -8.81 30.07
CA GLN A 21 9.72 -7.81 29.20
C GLN A 21 8.58 -8.39 28.34
N ILE A 22 8.54 -9.71 28.16
CA ILE A 22 7.53 -10.41 27.35
C ILE A 22 6.52 -11.05 28.31
N GLN A 23 5.51 -10.27 28.72
CA GLN A 23 4.55 -10.72 29.74
C GLN A 23 3.30 -11.35 29.13
N PRO A 24 2.71 -12.38 29.78
CA PRO A 24 1.43 -12.94 29.39
C PRO A 24 0.33 -11.87 29.25
N GLY A 25 -0.50 -12.00 28.20
CA GLY A 25 -1.56 -11.05 27.90
C GLY A 25 -1.12 -9.85 27.05
N THR A 26 0.16 -9.75 26.68
CA THR A 26 0.66 -8.74 25.74
C THR A 26 0.70 -9.26 24.32
N PHE A 27 0.70 -8.33 23.35
CA PHE A 27 0.88 -8.68 21.93
C PHE A 27 2.22 -9.38 21.68
N GLU A 28 3.28 -8.92 22.34
CA GLU A 28 4.62 -9.49 22.23
C GLU A 28 4.68 -10.94 22.68
N PHE A 29 3.96 -11.27 23.76
CA PHE A 29 3.85 -12.66 24.23
C PHE A 29 3.10 -13.53 23.22
N ALA A 30 1.95 -13.06 22.71
CA ALA A 30 1.18 -13.77 21.69
C ALA A 30 2.00 -13.97 20.42
N LEU A 31 2.74 -12.94 19.98
CA LEU A 31 3.61 -13.01 18.81
C LEU A 31 4.76 -13.99 19.01
N ALA A 32 5.41 -13.99 20.17
CA ALA A 32 6.48 -14.94 20.49
C ALA A 32 5.94 -16.37 20.46
N HIS A 33 4.83 -16.63 21.13
CA HIS A 33 4.19 -17.94 21.14
C HIS A 33 3.81 -18.41 19.73
N LEU A 34 3.18 -17.55 18.95
CA LEU A 34 2.76 -17.86 17.57
C LEU A 34 3.97 -18.28 16.72
N VAL A 35 5.04 -17.48 16.71
CA VAL A 35 6.21 -17.70 15.85
C VAL A 35 7.03 -18.90 16.34
N ASP A 36 7.20 -19.08 17.65
CA ASP A 36 8.08 -20.11 18.20
C ASP A 36 7.41 -21.48 18.32
N ALA A 37 6.07 -21.53 18.54
CA ALA A 37 5.36 -22.77 18.82
C ALA A 37 4.34 -23.19 17.74
N GLU A 38 3.74 -22.26 16.99
CA GLU A 38 2.64 -22.57 16.09
C GLU A 38 3.02 -22.56 14.60
N LEU A 39 4.01 -21.71 14.21
CA LEU A 39 4.40 -21.58 12.81
C LEU A 39 5.52 -22.55 12.42
N ASP A 40 5.32 -23.27 11.32
CA ASP A 40 6.37 -24.03 10.67
C ASP A 40 7.19 -23.09 9.76
N LEU A 41 8.41 -22.82 10.17
CA LEU A 41 9.38 -21.97 9.47
C LEU A 41 10.46 -22.76 8.71
N SER A 42 10.31 -24.07 8.60
CA SER A 42 11.29 -24.98 7.97
C SER A 42 11.70 -24.54 6.56
N ALA A 43 10.78 -23.97 5.77
CA ALA A 43 11.08 -23.43 4.44
C ALA A 43 11.98 -22.18 4.48
N LEU A 44 11.95 -21.40 5.56
CA LEU A 44 12.88 -20.29 5.77
C LEU A 44 14.24 -20.79 6.23
N ASP A 45 14.27 -21.78 7.12
CA ASP A 45 15.51 -22.42 7.62
C ASP A 45 16.26 -23.07 6.46
N ALA A 46 15.58 -23.75 5.54
CA ALA A 46 16.17 -24.41 4.37
C ALA A 46 16.90 -23.48 3.37
N ARG A 47 16.72 -22.17 3.50
CA ARG A 47 17.42 -21.17 2.67
C ARG A 47 18.89 -20.98 3.09
N PHE A 48 19.23 -21.34 4.31
CA PHE A 48 20.57 -21.19 4.85
C PHE A 48 21.36 -22.50 4.64
N ARG A 49 22.64 -22.38 4.27
CA ARG A 49 23.58 -23.50 4.03
C ARG A 49 24.92 -23.17 4.69
N ASN A 50 24.85 -22.72 5.94
CA ASN A 50 26.04 -22.29 6.69
C ASN A 50 26.31 -23.15 7.93
N ASP A 51 25.93 -24.43 7.87
CA ASP A 51 26.03 -25.38 8.98
C ASP A 51 27.49 -25.64 9.38
N THR A 52 28.41 -25.60 8.41
CA THR A 52 29.84 -25.93 8.63
C THR A 52 30.78 -24.76 8.31
N THR A 53 30.39 -23.83 7.45
CA THR A 53 31.24 -22.71 7.01
C THR A 53 30.41 -21.45 6.74
N GLY A 54 31.03 -20.28 6.89
CA GLY A 54 30.41 -18.99 6.64
C GLY A 54 30.02 -18.22 7.91
N ALA A 55 29.55 -17.00 7.75
CA ALA A 55 29.06 -16.17 8.86
C ALA A 55 27.72 -16.70 9.38
N CYS A 56 27.47 -16.55 10.68
CA CYS A 56 26.18 -16.84 11.28
C CYS A 56 25.07 -15.99 10.64
N ALA A 57 23.97 -16.63 10.29
CA ALA A 57 22.77 -15.95 9.84
C ALA A 57 21.91 -15.51 11.03
N TYR A 58 21.09 -14.51 10.84
CA TYR A 58 20.02 -14.20 11.79
C TYR A 58 18.95 -15.30 11.74
N ASP A 59 18.49 -15.73 12.91
CA ASP A 59 17.40 -16.70 13.01
C ASP A 59 16.13 -16.15 12.31
N PRO A 60 15.53 -16.90 11.37
CA PRO A 60 14.28 -16.50 10.71
C PRO A 60 13.14 -16.21 11.69
N ARG A 61 13.07 -16.90 12.85
CA ARG A 61 12.09 -16.63 13.91
C ARG A 61 12.28 -15.23 14.49
N ALA A 62 13.52 -14.90 14.85
CA ALA A 62 13.84 -13.56 15.35
C ALA A 62 13.53 -12.48 14.31
N MET A 63 13.90 -12.69 13.06
CA MET A 63 13.64 -11.76 11.97
C MET A 63 12.13 -11.56 11.72
N LEU A 64 11.35 -12.64 11.74
CA LEU A 64 9.90 -12.58 11.56
C LEU A 64 9.22 -11.82 12.73
N LYS A 65 9.61 -12.12 13.98
CA LYS A 65 9.12 -11.40 15.17
C LYS A 65 9.43 -9.91 15.09
N ILE A 66 10.65 -9.52 14.72
CA ILE A 66 11.05 -8.12 14.52
C ILE A 66 10.15 -7.43 13.50
N VAL A 67 9.94 -8.03 12.33
CA VAL A 67 9.16 -7.42 11.24
C VAL A 67 7.69 -7.30 11.61
N LEU A 68 7.08 -8.34 12.19
CA LEU A 68 5.68 -8.33 12.59
C LEU A 68 5.43 -7.33 13.74
N LEU A 69 6.30 -7.27 14.76
CA LEU A 69 6.22 -6.26 15.81
C LEU A 69 6.37 -4.85 15.25
N ALA A 70 7.30 -4.63 14.32
CA ALA A 70 7.49 -3.33 13.70
C ALA A 70 6.24 -2.88 12.92
N TYR A 71 5.68 -3.76 12.11
CA TYR A 71 4.49 -3.45 11.32
C TYR A 71 3.26 -3.20 12.20
N SER A 72 3.06 -3.95 13.27
CA SER A 72 1.98 -3.71 14.23
C SER A 72 2.08 -2.33 14.89
N ARG A 73 3.28 -1.77 14.97
CA ARG A 73 3.55 -0.43 15.54
C ARG A 73 3.69 0.67 14.47
N GLY A 74 3.38 0.37 13.21
CA GLY A 74 3.48 1.32 12.09
C GLY A 74 4.91 1.66 11.66
N LEU A 75 5.91 0.86 12.07
CA LEU A 75 7.30 1.00 11.64
C LEU A 75 7.53 0.22 10.35
N ILE A 76 7.25 0.83 9.19
CA ILE A 76 7.25 0.17 7.88
C ILE A 76 8.57 0.26 7.11
N THR A 77 9.54 1.08 7.55
CA THR A 77 10.81 1.23 6.84
C THR A 77 11.92 0.46 7.54
N SER A 78 12.74 -0.27 6.78
CA SER A 78 13.84 -1.09 7.33
C SER A 78 14.82 -0.30 8.22
N ARG A 79 15.09 0.98 7.92
CA ARG A 79 15.92 1.85 8.77
C ARG A 79 15.29 2.17 10.12
N LYS A 80 13.96 2.40 10.17
CA LYS A 80 13.26 2.59 11.45
C LYS A 80 13.20 1.30 12.26
N ILE A 81 13.12 0.15 11.58
CA ILE A 81 13.14 -1.16 12.23
C ILE A 81 14.52 -1.44 12.83
N GLU A 82 15.61 -1.19 12.09
CA GLU A 82 16.99 -1.26 12.60
C GLU A 82 17.15 -0.40 13.86
N GLN A 83 16.74 0.87 13.80
CA GLN A 83 16.78 1.78 14.94
C GLN A 83 15.96 1.26 16.13
N ALA A 84 14.79 0.63 15.89
CA ALA A 84 13.99 0.03 16.94
C ALA A 84 14.71 -1.16 17.61
N CYS A 85 15.41 -2.01 16.83
CA CYS A 85 16.22 -3.10 17.37
C CYS A 85 17.39 -2.61 18.25
N GLU A 86 17.90 -1.40 17.99
CA GLU A 86 19.00 -0.81 18.77
C GLU A 86 18.55 -0.11 20.05
N HIS A 87 17.33 0.46 20.07
CA HIS A 87 16.92 1.39 21.12
C HIS A 87 15.67 0.98 21.90
N ASN A 88 14.94 -0.05 21.43
CA ASN A 88 13.69 -0.46 22.07
C ASN A 88 13.85 -1.81 22.75
N ILE A 89 13.67 -1.83 24.07
CA ILE A 89 13.84 -3.02 24.91
C ILE A 89 12.95 -4.19 24.47
N LEU A 90 11.72 -3.93 24.00
CA LEU A 90 10.81 -4.98 23.55
C LEU A 90 11.30 -5.65 22.25
N PHE A 91 11.92 -4.90 21.34
CA PHE A 91 12.56 -5.48 20.15
C PHE A 91 13.77 -6.32 20.55
N MET A 92 14.60 -5.84 21.47
CA MET A 92 15.75 -6.60 21.99
C MET A 92 15.29 -7.89 22.66
N ALA A 93 14.29 -7.81 23.55
CA ALA A 93 13.76 -8.97 24.26
C ALA A 93 13.16 -10.01 23.31
N LEU A 94 12.34 -9.58 22.32
CA LEU A 94 11.66 -10.49 21.40
C LEU A 94 12.62 -11.17 20.43
N SER A 95 13.74 -10.52 20.09
CA SER A 95 14.74 -11.03 19.13
C SER A 95 15.96 -11.66 19.78
N GLY A 96 16.07 -11.67 21.12
CA GLY A 96 17.28 -12.08 21.81
C GLY A 96 18.48 -11.15 21.55
N ASP A 97 18.24 -9.84 21.51
CA ASP A 97 19.21 -8.78 21.16
C ASP A 97 19.79 -8.88 19.75
N ALA A 98 19.08 -9.53 18.83
CA ALA A 98 19.48 -9.51 17.42
C ALA A 98 19.37 -8.08 16.86
N ARG A 99 20.46 -7.61 16.22
CA ARG A 99 20.57 -6.25 15.66
C ARG A 99 20.83 -6.30 14.15
N PRO A 100 19.84 -6.73 13.36
CA PRO A 100 20.01 -6.81 11.92
C PRO A 100 20.08 -5.41 11.31
N SER A 101 21.01 -5.21 10.36
CA SER A 101 21.07 -3.95 9.61
C SER A 101 19.85 -3.79 8.71
N TYR A 102 19.52 -2.55 8.34
CA TYR A 102 18.40 -2.26 7.44
C TYR A 102 18.48 -3.01 6.11
N THR A 103 19.66 -3.33 5.63
CA THR A 103 19.85 -4.14 4.41
C THR A 103 19.44 -5.59 4.60
N HIS A 104 19.75 -6.21 5.76
CA HIS A 104 19.29 -7.54 6.11
C HIS A 104 17.77 -7.60 6.28
N ILE A 105 17.19 -6.60 6.96
CA ILE A 105 15.73 -6.50 7.14
C ILE A 105 15.05 -6.36 5.78
N ALA A 106 15.52 -5.46 4.91
CA ALA A 106 14.95 -5.26 3.57
C ALA A 106 15.07 -6.52 2.70
N LYS A 107 16.19 -7.23 2.79
CA LYS A 107 16.40 -8.52 2.10
C LYS A 107 15.42 -9.56 2.62
N PHE A 108 15.30 -9.73 3.93
CA PHE A 108 14.39 -10.68 4.55
C PHE A 108 12.94 -10.46 4.12
N VAL A 109 12.44 -9.22 4.23
CA VAL A 109 11.06 -8.87 3.83
C VAL A 109 10.81 -9.17 2.35
N ARG A 110 11.75 -8.84 1.47
CA ARG A 110 11.64 -9.12 0.04
C ARG A 110 11.59 -10.62 -0.27
N GLU A 111 12.41 -11.40 0.42
CA GLU A 111 12.51 -12.84 0.24
C GLU A 111 11.39 -13.61 0.94
N LEU A 112 10.71 -13.00 1.91
CA LEU A 112 9.57 -13.58 2.60
C LEU A 112 8.34 -13.74 1.70
N GLY A 113 8.20 -12.92 0.64
CA GLY A 113 7.03 -12.84 -0.19
C GLY A 113 6.39 -14.18 -0.60
N PRO A 114 7.14 -15.18 -1.10
CA PRO A 114 6.58 -16.49 -1.47
C PRO A 114 5.99 -17.26 -0.29
N GLU A 115 6.48 -17.04 0.93
CA GLU A 115 6.06 -17.74 2.13
C GLU A 115 4.90 -17.08 2.89
N VAL A 116 4.61 -15.80 2.60
CA VAL A 116 3.58 -15.03 3.32
C VAL A 116 2.23 -15.73 3.28
N SER A 117 1.81 -16.25 2.13
CA SER A 117 0.52 -16.95 1.98
C SER A 117 0.47 -18.21 2.84
N ARG A 118 1.57 -18.99 2.89
CA ARG A 118 1.65 -20.19 3.73
C ARG A 118 1.59 -19.85 5.22
N LEU A 119 2.34 -18.85 5.65
CA LEU A 119 2.33 -18.39 7.04
C LEU A 119 0.95 -17.83 7.43
N PHE A 120 0.32 -17.07 6.55
CA PHE A 120 -1.03 -16.57 6.77
C PHE A 120 -2.04 -17.71 6.95
N THR A 121 -1.98 -18.74 6.10
CA THR A 121 -2.83 -19.93 6.24
C THR A 121 -2.63 -20.63 7.59
N GLN A 122 -1.38 -20.77 8.06
CA GLN A 122 -1.10 -21.37 9.38
C GLN A 122 -1.69 -20.53 10.53
N VAL A 123 -1.57 -19.20 10.46
CA VAL A 123 -2.20 -18.29 11.43
C VAL A 123 -3.71 -18.48 11.45
N LEU A 124 -4.36 -18.57 10.28
CA LEU A 124 -5.80 -18.78 10.19
C LEU A 124 -6.22 -20.13 10.76
N MET A 125 -5.47 -21.20 10.49
CA MET A 125 -5.75 -22.54 11.08
C MET A 125 -5.61 -22.50 12.61
N THR A 126 -4.65 -21.77 13.13
CA THR A 126 -4.51 -21.58 14.59
C THR A 126 -5.69 -20.78 15.15
N CYS A 127 -6.12 -19.70 14.50
CA CYS A 127 -7.30 -18.93 14.90
C CYS A 127 -8.59 -19.79 14.88
N ASP A 128 -8.78 -20.60 13.84
CA ASP A 128 -9.95 -21.49 13.74
C ASP A 128 -9.94 -22.57 14.84
N ARG A 129 -8.79 -23.19 15.09
CA ARG A 129 -8.60 -24.16 16.19
C ARG A 129 -8.89 -23.58 17.56
N LEU A 130 -8.56 -22.29 17.77
CA LEU A 130 -8.83 -21.58 19.02
C LEU A 130 -10.24 -21.01 19.11
N GLY A 131 -11.11 -21.23 18.09
CA GLY A 131 -12.46 -20.70 18.05
C GLY A 131 -12.53 -19.18 17.91
N LEU A 132 -11.49 -18.55 17.32
CA LEU A 132 -11.42 -17.10 17.11
C LEU A 132 -12.05 -16.66 15.79
N ILE A 133 -12.68 -17.53 15.03
CA ILE A 133 -13.40 -17.21 13.79
C ILE A 133 -14.87 -17.54 13.97
N GLY A 134 -15.72 -16.51 14.06
CA GLY A 134 -17.14 -16.66 14.38
C GLY A 134 -18.00 -17.19 13.25
N LYS A 135 -17.58 -17.03 11.99
CA LYS A 135 -18.24 -17.56 10.78
C LYS A 135 -19.69 -17.09 10.54
N SER A 136 -20.25 -16.25 11.40
CA SER A 136 -21.60 -15.71 11.24
C SER A 136 -21.69 -14.69 10.10
N MET A 137 -20.72 -13.80 10.02
CA MET A 137 -20.63 -12.75 8.99
C MET A 137 -19.16 -12.39 8.69
N PHE A 138 -18.85 -12.26 7.40
CA PHE A 138 -17.58 -11.68 6.96
C PHE A 138 -17.82 -10.37 6.22
N ALA A 139 -17.10 -9.32 6.64
CA ALA A 139 -17.12 -8.01 5.99
C ALA A 139 -15.94 -7.89 5.03
N ILE A 140 -16.21 -7.51 3.77
CA ILE A 140 -15.18 -7.26 2.76
C ILE A 140 -15.05 -5.75 2.55
N ASP A 141 -13.85 -5.25 2.73
CA ASP A 141 -13.51 -3.82 2.51
C ASP A 141 -12.11 -3.67 1.95
N GLY A 142 -11.84 -2.51 1.37
CA GLY A 142 -10.57 -2.22 0.72
C GLY A 142 -9.92 -0.93 1.21
N VAL A 143 -8.59 -0.92 1.22
CA VAL A 143 -7.78 0.25 1.50
C VAL A 143 -6.80 0.54 0.37
N LYS A 144 -6.66 1.82 0.00
CA LYS A 144 -5.72 2.25 -1.03
C LYS A 144 -4.37 2.58 -0.40
N LEU A 145 -3.35 1.80 -0.77
CA LEU A 145 -1.99 1.90 -0.27
C LEU A 145 -1.08 2.61 -1.30
N PRO A 146 -0.37 3.68 -0.93
CA PRO A 146 0.57 4.31 -1.83
C PRO A 146 1.77 3.39 -2.10
N GLY A 147 2.13 3.25 -3.38
CA GLY A 147 3.39 2.62 -3.81
C GLY A 147 4.54 3.63 -3.85
N ASN A 148 5.75 3.11 -3.97
CA ASN A 148 6.96 3.94 -4.11
C ASN A 148 7.19 4.33 -5.59
N ALA A 149 6.18 4.93 -6.22
CA ALA A 149 6.24 5.35 -7.62
C ALA A 149 5.59 6.72 -7.82
N SER A 150 6.23 7.55 -8.66
CA SER A 150 5.68 8.87 -8.98
C SER A 150 4.49 8.74 -9.91
N LYS A 151 3.36 9.35 -9.53
CA LYS A 151 2.14 9.39 -10.35
C LYS A 151 2.31 10.14 -11.68
N GLU A 152 3.30 11.02 -11.79
CA GLU A 152 3.64 11.75 -13.02
C GLU A 152 4.28 10.84 -14.07
N ARG A 153 4.80 9.67 -13.66
CA ARG A 153 5.37 8.66 -14.56
C ARG A 153 4.35 7.67 -15.10
N SER A 154 3.06 7.97 -14.93
CA SER A 154 1.95 7.13 -15.41
C SER A 154 1.29 7.73 -16.64
N GLY A 155 0.99 6.88 -17.62
CA GLY A 155 0.32 7.24 -18.85
C GLY A 155 -0.07 6.05 -19.70
N THR A 156 -0.88 6.26 -20.72
CA THR A 156 -1.01 5.34 -21.85
C THR A 156 0.31 5.32 -22.64
N HIS A 157 0.55 4.32 -23.47
CA HIS A 157 1.77 4.25 -24.29
C HIS A 157 1.94 5.53 -25.12
N ALA A 158 0.87 6.08 -25.69
CA ALA A 158 0.93 7.33 -26.45
C ALA A 158 1.32 8.53 -25.57
N GLU A 159 0.75 8.64 -24.34
CA GLU A 159 1.09 9.69 -23.39
C GLU A 159 2.55 9.58 -22.93
N LEU A 160 3.05 8.36 -22.69
CA LEU A 160 4.43 8.10 -22.30
C LEU A 160 5.43 8.47 -23.41
N ILE A 161 5.16 8.10 -24.66
CA ILE A 161 5.99 8.52 -25.81
C ILE A 161 5.96 10.04 -25.99
N HIS A 162 4.82 10.68 -25.82
CA HIS A 162 4.73 12.15 -25.84
C HIS A 162 5.55 12.77 -24.71
N ARG A 163 5.53 12.17 -23.51
CA ARG A 163 6.36 12.60 -22.38
C ARG A 163 7.85 12.50 -22.71
N ALA A 164 8.32 11.37 -23.29
CA ALA A 164 9.71 11.19 -23.68
C ALA A 164 10.15 12.29 -24.66
N LYS A 165 9.32 12.61 -25.67
CA LYS A 165 9.58 13.72 -26.59
C LYS A 165 9.66 15.09 -25.91
N ARG A 166 8.86 15.32 -24.85
CA ARG A 166 8.92 16.57 -24.07
C ARG A 166 10.20 16.67 -23.26
N LEU A 167 10.70 15.55 -22.70
CA LEU A 167 11.97 15.51 -21.98
C LEU A 167 13.14 15.85 -22.93
N ASP A 168 13.16 15.29 -24.14
CA ASP A 168 14.18 15.63 -25.15
C ASP A 168 14.12 17.12 -25.55
N LYS A 169 12.92 17.67 -25.74
CA LYS A 169 12.78 19.10 -26.02
C LYS A 169 13.25 19.97 -24.86
N ALA A 170 13.05 19.54 -23.61
CA ALA A 170 13.55 20.24 -22.45
C ALA A 170 15.08 20.21 -22.38
N ALA A 171 15.70 19.05 -22.67
CA ALA A 171 17.14 18.90 -22.77
C ALA A 171 17.71 19.82 -23.87
N ALA A 172 17.12 19.81 -25.06
CA ALA A 172 17.54 20.68 -26.18
C ALA A 172 17.44 22.17 -25.85
N ARG A 173 16.42 22.59 -25.08
CA ARG A 173 16.32 23.99 -24.61
C ARG A 173 17.43 24.38 -23.65
N ILE A 174 17.84 23.49 -22.75
CA ILE A 174 18.95 23.74 -21.83
C ILE A 174 20.24 23.95 -22.61
N VAL A 175 20.49 23.10 -23.62
CA VAL A 175 21.65 23.20 -24.50
C VAL A 175 21.64 24.53 -25.28
N ALA A 176 20.50 24.90 -25.89
CA ALA A 176 20.35 26.13 -26.64
C ALA A 176 20.55 27.39 -25.79
N LEU A 177 20.00 27.37 -24.55
CA LEU A 177 20.22 28.45 -23.59
C LEU A 177 21.70 28.60 -23.17
N HIS A 178 22.37 27.46 -23.02
CA HIS A 178 23.80 27.47 -22.71
C HIS A 178 24.60 28.08 -23.84
N GLN A 179 24.40 27.66 -25.09
CA GLN A 179 25.03 28.19 -26.25
C GLN A 179 24.85 29.74 -26.42
N SER A 180 23.69 30.26 -25.99
CA SER A 180 23.40 31.70 -26.07
C SER A 180 24.04 32.52 -24.92
N GLN A 181 24.51 31.88 -23.86
CA GLN A 181 25.07 32.52 -22.64
C GLN A 181 26.57 32.28 -22.47
N ASP A 182 27.25 31.63 -23.44
CA ASP A 182 28.63 31.15 -23.34
C ASP A 182 29.71 32.24 -23.15
N GLU A 183 29.33 33.51 -23.12
CA GLU A 183 30.30 34.60 -22.87
C GLU A 183 30.63 34.82 -21.38
N HIS A 184 29.87 34.24 -20.42
CA HIS A 184 29.99 34.56 -18.98
C HIS A 184 29.76 33.40 -17.98
N GLY A 185 29.82 32.12 -18.39
CA GLY A 185 29.54 30.98 -17.53
C GLY A 185 30.68 30.52 -16.64
N THR A 186 30.38 30.09 -15.40
CA THR A 186 31.34 29.41 -14.51
C THR A 186 31.31 27.89 -14.77
N LEU A 187 32.45 27.21 -14.67
CA LEU A 187 32.61 25.75 -14.91
C LEU A 187 31.67 24.88 -14.11
N ASP A 188 31.30 25.26 -12.88
CA ASP A 188 30.39 24.49 -12.02
C ASP A 188 28.92 24.53 -12.49
N LEU A 189 28.49 25.67 -13.04
CA LEU A 189 27.15 25.81 -13.62
C LEU A 189 27.00 24.96 -14.87
N ASP A 190 28.06 24.80 -15.66
CA ASP A 190 28.06 23.99 -16.88
C ASP A 190 27.97 22.49 -16.57
N ALA A 191 28.70 22.03 -15.56
CA ALA A 191 28.62 20.63 -15.11
C ALA A 191 27.23 20.24 -14.60
N GLN A 192 26.56 21.12 -13.84
CA GLN A 192 25.20 20.90 -13.36
C GLN A 192 24.16 20.86 -14.51
N ARG A 193 24.30 21.76 -15.48
CA ARG A 193 23.43 21.78 -16.68
C ARG A 193 23.62 20.53 -17.52
N GLN A 194 24.87 20.11 -17.76
CA GLN A 194 25.17 18.88 -18.49
C GLN A 194 24.59 17.65 -17.77
N ALA A 195 24.79 17.53 -16.46
CA ALA A 195 24.21 16.45 -15.66
C ALA A 195 22.67 16.41 -15.78
N ARG A 196 22.01 17.58 -15.83
CA ARG A 196 20.56 17.65 -16.01
C ARG A 196 20.13 17.25 -17.42
N VAL A 197 20.85 17.61 -18.45
CA VAL A 197 20.60 17.18 -19.84
C VAL A 197 20.71 15.66 -19.93
N ASP A 198 21.79 15.09 -19.38
CA ASP A 198 22.01 13.64 -19.38
C ASP A 198 20.93 12.88 -18.60
N GLU A 199 20.44 13.45 -17.50
CA GLU A 199 19.32 12.89 -16.73
C GLU A 199 18.03 12.88 -17.55
N LEU A 200 17.69 13.98 -18.24
CA LEU A 200 16.50 14.09 -19.07
C LEU A 200 16.54 13.09 -20.25
N HIS A 201 17.68 12.95 -20.90
CA HIS A 201 17.86 11.96 -21.96
C HIS A 201 17.74 10.52 -21.46
N ARG A 202 18.35 10.19 -20.31
CA ARG A 202 18.22 8.88 -19.68
C ARG A 202 16.78 8.56 -19.31
N GLU A 203 16.04 9.52 -18.77
CA GLU A 203 14.62 9.33 -18.44
C GLU A 203 13.77 9.16 -19.71
N ALA A 204 14.04 9.93 -20.76
CA ALA A 204 13.34 9.80 -22.03
C ALA A 204 13.60 8.43 -22.69
N GLN A 205 14.85 7.97 -22.67
CA GLN A 205 15.21 6.67 -23.23
C GLN A 205 14.61 5.53 -22.42
N ALA A 206 14.73 5.54 -21.11
CA ALA A 206 14.10 4.53 -20.23
C ALA A 206 12.58 4.44 -20.43
N THR A 207 11.92 5.59 -20.69
CA THR A 207 10.48 5.60 -21.00
C THR A 207 10.17 4.95 -22.34
N ARG A 208 11.01 5.16 -23.38
CA ARG A 208 10.84 4.49 -24.69
C ARG A 208 11.07 2.98 -24.59
N ASP A 209 12.15 2.59 -23.90
CA ASP A 209 12.49 1.19 -23.69
C ASP A 209 11.37 0.46 -22.98
N PHE A 210 10.82 1.08 -21.92
CA PHE A 210 9.67 0.57 -21.20
C PHE A 210 8.47 0.34 -22.11
N VAL A 211 8.10 1.33 -22.94
CA VAL A 211 6.96 1.21 -23.87
C VAL A 211 7.21 0.15 -24.95
N ALA A 212 8.46 -0.06 -25.36
CA ALA A 212 8.80 -1.06 -26.36
C ALA A 212 8.65 -2.51 -25.86
N ILE A 213 8.93 -2.75 -24.57
CA ILE A 213 8.92 -4.11 -23.99
C ILE A 213 7.64 -4.44 -23.21
N THR A 214 6.86 -3.43 -22.79
CA THR A 214 5.69 -3.63 -21.93
C THR A 214 4.42 -3.72 -22.75
N ALA A 215 3.63 -4.76 -22.53
CA ALA A 215 2.32 -4.89 -23.16
C ALA A 215 1.34 -3.84 -22.65
N LYS A 216 0.42 -3.39 -23.50
CA LYS A 216 -0.64 -2.46 -23.10
C LYS A 216 -1.58 -3.12 -22.11
N ARG A 217 -1.81 -2.48 -20.98
CA ARG A 217 -2.90 -2.87 -20.08
C ARG A 217 -4.22 -2.35 -20.65
N VAL A 218 -5.21 -3.21 -20.73
CA VAL A 218 -6.55 -2.84 -21.24
C VAL A 218 -7.62 -3.23 -20.22
N ASN A 219 -8.69 -2.44 -20.15
CA ASN A 219 -9.87 -2.78 -19.35
C ASN A 219 -10.77 -3.77 -20.12
N ARG A 220 -11.85 -4.23 -19.46
CA ARG A 220 -12.85 -5.14 -20.08
C ARG A 220 -13.50 -4.58 -21.36
N LYS A 221 -13.48 -3.25 -21.55
CA LYS A 221 -14.02 -2.56 -22.74
C LYS A 221 -12.96 -2.34 -23.82
N GLY A 222 -11.76 -2.92 -23.69
CA GLY A 222 -10.66 -2.76 -24.65
C GLY A 222 -9.95 -1.40 -24.61
N GLN A 223 -10.26 -0.54 -23.65
CA GLN A 223 -9.59 0.76 -23.50
C GLN A 223 -8.26 0.60 -22.81
N GLU A 224 -7.23 1.29 -23.30
CA GLU A 224 -5.89 1.27 -22.71
C GLU A 224 -5.89 1.95 -21.34
N LEU A 225 -5.39 1.25 -20.33
CA LEU A 225 -5.19 1.76 -18.98
C LEU A 225 -3.82 2.42 -18.85
N LYS A 226 -3.71 3.42 -17.98
CA LYS A 226 -2.44 4.06 -17.68
C LYS A 226 -1.53 3.12 -16.89
N THR A 227 -0.29 3.00 -17.35
CA THR A 227 0.74 2.18 -16.71
C THR A 227 1.85 3.09 -16.19
N ASN A 228 2.46 2.76 -15.06
CA ASN A 228 3.57 3.51 -14.48
C ASN A 228 4.90 2.93 -14.95
N VAL A 229 5.84 3.79 -15.37
CA VAL A 229 7.15 3.34 -15.87
C VAL A 229 8.02 2.75 -14.77
N THR A 230 7.87 3.22 -13.52
CA THR A 230 8.67 2.75 -12.38
C THR A 230 8.09 1.49 -11.74
N ASP A 231 6.75 1.41 -11.70
CA ASP A 231 6.01 0.33 -11.06
C ASP A 231 4.80 -0.04 -11.92
N PRO A 232 4.97 -0.92 -12.91
CA PRO A 232 3.96 -1.27 -13.90
C PRO A 232 2.70 -1.91 -13.33
N ASP A 233 2.83 -2.59 -12.20
CA ASP A 233 1.73 -3.30 -11.55
C ASP A 233 0.83 -2.36 -10.76
N SER A 234 1.33 -1.19 -10.37
CA SER A 234 0.56 -0.18 -9.65
C SER A 234 -0.44 0.56 -10.54
N ALA A 235 -1.46 1.16 -9.91
CA ALA A 235 -2.42 2.01 -10.60
C ALA A 235 -2.52 3.40 -9.97
N LYS A 236 -2.98 4.36 -10.77
CA LYS A 236 -3.30 5.70 -10.34
C LYS A 236 -4.72 5.72 -9.77
N MET A 237 -4.87 6.06 -8.50
CA MET A 237 -6.12 5.95 -7.75
C MET A 237 -6.48 7.27 -7.06
N ALA A 238 -7.77 7.59 -7.03
CA ALA A 238 -8.30 8.68 -6.20
C ALA A 238 -8.46 8.20 -4.75
N THR A 239 -8.10 9.05 -3.81
CA THR A 239 -8.33 8.88 -2.38
C THR A 239 -8.93 10.14 -1.79
N SER A 240 -9.40 10.10 -0.53
CA SER A 240 -9.90 11.28 0.18
C SER A 240 -8.85 12.40 0.32
N LYS A 241 -7.56 12.06 0.25
CA LYS A 241 -6.42 12.99 0.37
C LYS A 241 -5.82 13.40 -0.97
N GLY A 242 -6.40 12.97 -2.09
CA GLY A 242 -5.91 13.26 -3.43
C GLY A 242 -5.59 12.00 -4.22
N VAL A 243 -4.79 12.15 -5.29
CA VAL A 243 -4.43 11.04 -6.19
C VAL A 243 -3.11 10.44 -5.78
N ILE A 244 -3.11 9.11 -5.63
CA ILE A 244 -1.91 8.31 -5.38
C ILE A 244 -1.58 7.41 -6.58
N GLN A 245 -0.34 6.99 -6.68
CA GLN A 245 0.08 5.81 -7.42
C GLN A 245 0.26 4.68 -6.42
N GLY A 246 -0.40 3.54 -6.61
CA GLY A 246 -0.34 2.49 -5.62
C GLY A 246 -1.25 1.30 -5.91
N TYR A 247 -1.71 0.67 -4.86
CA TYR A 247 -2.44 -0.59 -4.86
C TYR A 247 -3.72 -0.48 -4.05
N ALA A 248 -4.73 -1.27 -4.39
CA ALA A 248 -5.89 -1.50 -3.56
C ALA A 248 -5.70 -2.84 -2.83
N ALA A 249 -5.54 -2.78 -1.51
CA ALA A 249 -5.53 -3.96 -0.66
C ALA A 249 -6.96 -4.24 -0.22
N GLN A 250 -7.36 -5.51 -0.28
CA GLN A 250 -8.68 -6.00 0.09
C GLN A 250 -8.54 -6.95 1.27
N ALA A 251 -9.49 -6.92 2.19
CA ALA A 251 -9.55 -7.85 3.30
C ALA A 251 -10.98 -8.32 3.52
N ALA A 252 -11.13 -9.60 3.80
CA ALA A 252 -12.35 -10.16 4.39
C ALA A 252 -12.10 -10.37 5.88
N VAL A 253 -12.98 -9.86 6.73
CA VAL A 253 -12.79 -9.81 8.18
C VAL A 253 -13.98 -10.43 8.87
N ASP A 254 -13.72 -11.32 9.82
CA ASP A 254 -14.73 -11.89 10.71
C ASP A 254 -15.35 -10.82 11.62
N SER A 255 -16.65 -10.91 11.85
CA SER A 255 -17.41 -9.92 12.65
C SER A 255 -17.25 -10.08 14.15
N GLU A 256 -16.89 -11.26 14.65
CA GLU A 256 -16.84 -11.53 16.11
C GLU A 256 -15.49 -11.12 16.71
N HIS A 257 -14.40 -11.56 16.13
CA HIS A 257 -13.06 -11.33 16.65
C HIS A 257 -12.21 -10.47 15.73
N GLN A 258 -12.77 -10.01 14.59
CA GLN A 258 -12.08 -9.16 13.60
C GLN A 258 -10.82 -9.81 13.02
N VAL A 259 -10.82 -11.13 12.91
CA VAL A 259 -9.74 -11.84 12.23
C VAL A 259 -9.85 -11.65 10.73
N ILE A 260 -8.74 -11.28 10.10
CA ILE A 260 -8.66 -11.21 8.63
C ILE A 260 -8.64 -12.66 8.11
N VAL A 261 -9.71 -13.08 7.42
CA VAL A 261 -9.88 -14.46 6.92
C VAL A 261 -9.45 -14.60 5.45
N ALA A 262 -9.38 -13.51 4.71
CA ALA A 262 -8.78 -13.44 3.38
C ALA A 262 -8.16 -12.06 3.15
N ALA A 263 -7.09 -12.01 2.38
CA ALA A 263 -6.46 -10.75 2.00
C ALA A 263 -5.83 -10.87 0.60
N ASP A 264 -5.97 -9.80 -0.20
CA ASP A 264 -5.35 -9.71 -1.52
C ASP A 264 -4.99 -8.26 -1.85
N VAL A 265 -4.10 -8.07 -2.83
CA VAL A 265 -3.63 -6.75 -3.24
C VAL A 265 -3.64 -6.66 -4.76
N ILE A 266 -4.35 -5.67 -5.30
CA ILE A 266 -4.44 -5.46 -6.74
C ILE A 266 -3.94 -4.08 -7.16
N GLY A 267 -3.31 -4.02 -8.32
CA GLY A 267 -2.95 -2.76 -8.99
C GLY A 267 -4.10 -2.22 -9.85
N SER A 268 -5.29 -2.12 -9.28
CA SER A 268 -6.48 -1.56 -9.93
C SER A 268 -7.22 -0.64 -8.97
N GLY A 269 -7.83 0.42 -9.49
CA GLY A 269 -8.66 1.33 -8.69
C GLY A 269 -10.10 0.86 -8.52
N SER A 270 -10.53 -0.20 -9.22
CA SER A 270 -11.86 -0.79 -9.10
C SER A 270 -11.82 -2.02 -8.21
N GLU A 271 -12.71 -2.08 -7.24
CA GLU A 271 -12.82 -3.14 -6.24
C GLU A 271 -13.83 -4.22 -6.64
N GLN A 272 -14.72 -3.92 -7.59
CA GLN A 272 -15.81 -4.82 -8.04
C GLN A 272 -15.35 -6.24 -8.39
N SER A 273 -14.20 -6.37 -9.08
CA SER A 273 -13.69 -7.66 -9.52
C SER A 273 -13.12 -8.52 -8.39
N MET A 274 -12.98 -7.96 -7.19
CA MET A 274 -12.37 -8.65 -6.05
C MET A 274 -13.38 -9.35 -5.13
N LEU A 275 -14.67 -9.05 -5.25
CA LEU A 275 -15.67 -9.62 -4.37
C LEU A 275 -15.65 -11.16 -4.38
N LEU A 276 -15.82 -11.77 -5.54
CA LEU A 276 -15.84 -13.23 -5.68
C LEU A 276 -14.51 -13.89 -5.30
N PRO A 277 -13.35 -13.42 -5.78
CA PRO A 277 -12.06 -13.93 -5.33
C PRO A 277 -11.86 -13.89 -3.82
N MET A 278 -12.27 -12.80 -3.15
CA MET A 278 -12.16 -12.67 -1.69
C MET A 278 -13.05 -13.68 -0.97
N ILE A 279 -14.28 -13.92 -1.47
CA ILE A 279 -15.18 -14.93 -0.92
C ILE A 279 -14.62 -16.35 -1.12
N GLU A 280 -14.00 -16.62 -2.26
CA GLU A 280 -13.36 -17.90 -2.55
C GLU A 280 -12.14 -18.15 -1.65
N GLN A 281 -11.34 -17.11 -1.40
CA GLN A 281 -10.20 -17.19 -0.47
C GLN A 281 -10.65 -17.38 0.99
N ALA A 282 -11.78 -16.84 1.38
CA ALA A 282 -12.36 -17.01 2.72
C ALA A 282 -12.87 -18.44 2.94
N SER A 283 -11.99 -19.44 2.80
CA SER A 283 -12.29 -20.86 2.81
C SER A 283 -12.87 -21.39 4.12
N LEU A 284 -12.73 -20.63 5.21
CA LEU A 284 -13.25 -20.98 6.54
C LEU A 284 -14.71 -20.57 6.76
N ARG A 285 -15.37 -19.97 5.75
CA ARG A 285 -16.79 -19.65 5.82
C ARG A 285 -17.66 -20.92 5.75
N ASP A 286 -18.79 -20.87 6.40
CA ASP A 286 -19.85 -21.83 6.25
C ASP A 286 -20.83 -21.40 5.14
N ALA A 287 -21.73 -22.31 4.71
CA ALA A 287 -22.73 -22.00 3.68
C ALA A 287 -23.69 -20.85 4.09
N GLN A 288 -23.91 -20.67 5.39
CA GLN A 288 -24.79 -19.63 5.94
C GLN A 288 -24.04 -18.35 6.33
N THR A 289 -22.72 -18.27 6.14
CA THR A 289 -21.93 -17.07 6.45
C THR A 289 -22.39 -15.89 5.59
N LEU A 290 -22.90 -14.85 6.23
CA LEU A 290 -23.34 -13.63 5.56
C LEU A 290 -22.14 -12.83 5.08
N ILE A 291 -22.08 -12.49 3.80
CA ILE A 291 -21.05 -11.63 3.23
C ILE A 291 -21.58 -10.19 3.18
N THR A 292 -20.81 -9.25 3.71
CA THR A 292 -21.13 -7.81 3.62
C THR A 292 -20.03 -7.07 2.89
N ALA A 293 -20.40 -6.13 2.02
CA ALA A 293 -19.45 -5.28 1.30
C ALA A 293 -20.06 -3.90 1.01
N ASP A 294 -19.22 -2.92 0.76
CA ASP A 294 -19.67 -1.57 0.42
C ASP A 294 -20.15 -1.46 -1.04
N ALA A 295 -20.65 -0.28 -1.41
CA ALA A 295 -21.16 -0.01 -2.76
C ALA A 295 -20.07 -0.09 -3.85
N GLY A 296 -18.79 -0.05 -3.50
CA GLY A 296 -17.67 -0.21 -4.43
C GLY A 296 -17.62 -1.60 -5.08
N TYR A 297 -18.19 -2.61 -4.40
CA TYR A 297 -18.26 -4.00 -4.89
C TYR A 297 -19.55 -4.31 -5.66
N PHE A 298 -20.52 -3.40 -5.66
CA PHE A 298 -21.78 -3.63 -6.33
C PHE A 298 -21.60 -3.67 -7.87
N SER A 299 -22.06 -4.76 -8.47
CA SER A 299 -22.33 -4.88 -9.90
C SER A 299 -23.39 -5.96 -10.12
N ASP A 300 -24.13 -5.87 -11.22
CA ASP A 300 -25.13 -6.87 -11.58
C ASP A 300 -24.47 -8.25 -11.74
N ASP A 301 -23.27 -8.32 -12.31
CA ASP A 301 -22.50 -9.56 -12.44
C ASP A 301 -22.20 -10.20 -11.07
N ASN A 302 -21.78 -9.39 -10.09
CA ASN A 302 -21.50 -9.89 -8.73
C ASN A 302 -22.75 -10.36 -8.03
N VAL A 303 -23.85 -9.60 -8.12
CA VAL A 303 -25.13 -9.98 -7.51
C VAL A 303 -25.66 -11.28 -8.09
N ASN A 304 -25.67 -11.42 -9.42
CA ASN A 304 -26.09 -12.64 -10.10
C ASN A 304 -25.23 -13.84 -9.70
N ALA A 305 -23.90 -13.67 -9.67
CA ALA A 305 -22.98 -14.75 -9.29
C ALA A 305 -23.13 -15.20 -7.82
N LEU A 306 -23.46 -14.29 -6.92
CA LEU A 306 -23.77 -14.61 -5.52
C LEU A 306 -25.08 -15.40 -5.41
N GLN A 307 -26.09 -14.97 -6.16
CA GLN A 307 -27.39 -15.64 -6.20
C GLN A 307 -27.29 -17.04 -6.83
N GLU A 308 -26.56 -17.19 -7.94
CA GLU A 308 -26.33 -18.51 -8.57
C GLU A 308 -25.58 -19.50 -7.66
N ARG A 309 -24.72 -18.97 -6.76
CA ARG A 309 -23.93 -19.78 -5.81
C ARG A 309 -24.59 -19.94 -4.46
N ASP A 310 -25.81 -19.44 -4.27
CA ASP A 310 -26.58 -19.46 -3.01
C ASP A 310 -25.75 -18.88 -1.83
N ILE A 311 -25.04 -17.76 -2.05
CA ILE A 311 -24.22 -17.10 -1.04
C ILE A 311 -25.02 -15.94 -0.44
N PRO A 312 -25.34 -15.96 0.87
CA PRO A 312 -26.02 -14.86 1.53
C PRO A 312 -25.13 -13.60 1.51
N ALA A 313 -25.63 -12.47 0.97
CA ALA A 313 -24.84 -11.25 0.89
C ALA A 313 -25.70 -9.99 1.08
N LEU A 314 -25.09 -8.98 1.70
CA LEU A 314 -25.61 -7.62 1.81
C LEU A 314 -24.59 -6.65 1.19
N ILE A 315 -24.91 -6.11 0.01
CA ILE A 315 -24.07 -5.15 -0.70
C ILE A 315 -24.93 -3.94 -1.02
N ALA A 316 -24.48 -2.75 -0.57
CA ALA A 316 -25.15 -1.53 -0.88
C ALA A 316 -25.06 -1.22 -2.39
N ASP A 317 -26.17 -0.94 -3.06
CA ASP A 317 -26.13 -0.47 -4.45
C ASP A 317 -25.76 1.03 -4.53
N ASN A 318 -25.31 1.44 -5.71
CA ASN A 318 -24.86 2.83 -5.96
C ASN A 318 -25.99 3.89 -5.81
N GLY A 319 -27.26 3.48 -5.86
CA GLY A 319 -28.43 4.35 -5.73
C GLY A 319 -29.05 4.36 -4.33
N MET A 320 -28.56 3.54 -3.39
CA MET A 320 -29.14 3.37 -2.06
C MET A 320 -29.33 4.71 -1.34
N ARG A 321 -28.30 5.56 -1.32
CA ARG A 321 -28.35 6.87 -0.63
C ARG A 321 -29.34 7.85 -1.25
N GLN A 322 -29.61 7.73 -2.56
CA GLN A 322 -30.59 8.59 -3.25
C GLN A 322 -32.04 8.16 -2.98
N ARG A 323 -32.24 6.89 -2.60
CA ARG A 323 -33.56 6.34 -2.29
C ARG A 323 -33.92 6.40 -0.82
N ASP A 324 -32.94 6.59 0.05
CA ASP A 324 -33.16 6.67 1.49
C ASP A 324 -33.52 8.11 1.90
N GLN A 325 -34.81 8.36 2.08
CA GLN A 325 -35.35 9.67 2.50
C GLN A 325 -34.85 10.10 3.90
N GLY A 326 -34.31 9.20 4.72
CA GLY A 326 -33.70 9.51 6.01
C GLY A 326 -32.32 10.20 5.89
N ILE A 327 -31.69 10.15 4.72
CA ILE A 327 -30.36 10.74 4.45
C ILE A 327 -30.47 12.09 3.72
N ASP A 328 -31.66 12.62 3.55
CA ASP A 328 -32.04 13.71 2.66
C ASP A 328 -31.40 15.10 2.95
N ASN A 329 -30.52 15.21 3.92
CA ASN A 329 -29.82 16.49 4.23
C ASN A 329 -28.27 16.37 4.30
N ALA A 330 -27.70 15.26 3.94
CA ALA A 330 -26.27 15.22 3.75
C ALA A 330 -25.93 15.85 2.39
N HIS A 331 -25.76 17.18 2.36
CA HIS A 331 -25.11 17.83 1.24
C HIS A 331 -23.82 17.07 0.93
N HIS A 332 -23.88 16.15 -0.02
CA HIS A 332 -22.70 15.58 -0.59
C HIS A 332 -21.93 16.73 -1.22
N LYS A 333 -20.94 17.25 -0.49
CA LYS A 333 -19.91 18.05 -1.14
C LYS A 333 -19.37 17.14 -2.23
N ALA A 334 -19.77 17.39 -3.47
CA ALA A 334 -19.22 16.68 -4.61
C ALA A 334 -17.71 16.88 -4.53
N LYS A 335 -17.00 15.86 -4.09
CA LYS A 335 -15.53 15.87 -4.11
C LYS A 335 -15.19 15.91 -5.58
N GLY A 336 -14.64 17.04 -6.06
CA GLY A 336 -14.19 17.15 -7.44
C GLY A 336 -13.34 15.92 -7.76
N ASP A 337 -13.56 15.29 -8.91
CA ASP A 337 -12.80 14.13 -9.33
C ASP A 337 -11.32 14.49 -9.36
N ALA A 338 -10.59 14.02 -8.35
CA ALA A 338 -9.17 14.29 -8.19
C ALA A 338 -8.33 13.74 -9.38
N LEU A 339 -8.89 12.83 -10.19
CA LEU A 339 -8.28 12.32 -11.42
C LEU A 339 -8.40 13.28 -12.59
N CYS A 340 -9.35 14.23 -12.53
CA CYS A 340 -9.65 15.21 -13.59
C CYS A 340 -9.01 16.58 -13.37
N ASN A 341 -8.08 16.73 -12.44
CA ASN A 341 -7.32 17.98 -12.25
C ASN A 341 -6.52 18.33 -13.52
N LYS A 342 -7.14 19.01 -14.46
CA LYS A 342 -6.48 19.59 -15.62
C LYS A 342 -5.83 20.92 -15.19
N ARG A 343 -4.54 21.06 -15.45
CA ARG A 343 -3.87 22.37 -15.38
C ARG A 343 -4.09 23.10 -16.70
N GLY A 344 -4.50 24.36 -16.61
CA GLY A 344 -4.57 25.25 -17.77
C GLY A 344 -3.21 25.45 -18.43
N ALA A 345 -3.17 26.00 -19.63
CA ALA A 345 -1.98 26.22 -20.43
C ALA A 345 -0.86 27.02 -19.70
N GLN A 346 -1.23 27.80 -18.68
CA GLN A 346 -0.32 28.61 -17.86
C GLN A 346 0.00 27.98 -16.49
N GLY A 347 -0.31 26.70 -16.27
CA GLY A 347 -0.01 26.01 -15.01
C GLY A 347 -1.00 26.30 -13.87
N GLN A 348 -2.02 27.10 -14.09
CA GLN A 348 -3.08 27.39 -13.14
C GLN A 348 -3.99 26.17 -12.99
N SER A 349 -4.43 25.86 -11.77
CA SER A 349 -5.50 24.87 -11.56
C SER A 349 -6.80 25.46 -12.14
N ILE A 350 -7.37 24.80 -13.14
CA ILE A 350 -8.71 25.16 -13.63
C ILE A 350 -9.69 24.69 -12.55
N LYS A 351 -10.36 25.63 -11.92
CA LYS A 351 -11.48 25.34 -11.02
C LYS A 351 -12.68 25.01 -11.92
N PHE A 352 -13.03 23.74 -12.01
CA PHE A 352 -14.30 23.34 -12.62
C PHE A 352 -15.42 23.63 -11.63
N PHE A 353 -16.57 24.06 -12.15
CA PHE A 353 -17.76 24.16 -11.35
C PHE A 353 -18.14 22.78 -10.81
N ALA A 354 -18.36 22.70 -9.51
CA ALA A 354 -18.95 21.54 -8.84
C ALA A 354 -20.45 21.75 -8.66
N PRO A 355 -21.25 20.70 -8.48
CA PRO A 355 -22.69 20.87 -8.21
C PRO A 355 -23.02 21.81 -7.05
N GLY A 356 -22.13 21.96 -6.06
CA GLY A 356 -22.25 22.91 -4.95
C GLY A 356 -21.92 24.37 -5.32
N ASP A 357 -21.45 24.65 -6.54
CA ASP A 357 -21.21 25.99 -7.04
C ASP A 357 -22.48 26.55 -7.75
N PHE A 358 -23.56 25.73 -7.85
CA PHE A 358 -24.83 26.10 -8.46
C PHE A 358 -25.94 26.15 -7.41
N ASN A 359 -26.77 27.17 -7.47
CA ASN A 359 -28.01 27.17 -6.74
C ASN A 359 -29.10 26.52 -7.61
N PHE A 360 -29.64 25.40 -7.14
CA PHE A 360 -30.76 24.73 -7.79
C PHE A 360 -32.07 25.37 -7.37
N HIS A 361 -32.91 25.65 -8.34
CA HIS A 361 -34.24 26.20 -8.15
C HIS A 361 -35.30 25.10 -8.27
N ASP A 362 -36.48 25.32 -7.67
CA ASP A 362 -37.58 24.35 -7.67
C ASP A 362 -38.15 24.04 -9.07
N ASP A 363 -37.70 24.75 -10.10
CA ASP A 363 -38.09 24.58 -11.51
C ASP A 363 -37.09 23.75 -12.32
N ASP A 364 -36.22 22.96 -11.66
CA ASP A 364 -35.14 22.20 -12.27
C ASP A 364 -34.06 23.03 -13.00
N THR A 365 -34.00 24.32 -12.77
CA THR A 365 -32.92 25.18 -13.27
C THR A 365 -31.83 25.39 -12.24
N ALA A 366 -30.60 25.74 -12.68
CA ALA A 366 -29.47 26.05 -11.81
C ALA A 366 -28.84 27.40 -12.23
N SER A 367 -28.49 28.23 -11.25
CA SER A 367 -27.81 29.52 -11.46
C SER A 367 -26.49 29.60 -10.71
#